data_a3cfee0b4c2d15e0c35b80daf6cb8fd2
#
_entry.id   a3cfee0b4c2d15e0c35b80daf6cb8fd2
#
_cell.length_a   1.000
_cell.length_b   1.000
_cell.length_c   1.000
_cell.angle_alpha   90.00
_cell.angle_beta   90.00
_cell.angle_gamma   90.00
#
_symmetry.space_group_name_H-M   'P 1'
#
loop_
_entity.id
_entity.type
_entity.pdbx_description
1 polymer ?
#
loop_
_entity_poly.entity_id
_entity_poly.type
_entity_poly.pdbx_seq_one_letter_code
_entity_poly.pdbx_strand_id
1 'polypeptide(L)'
;YRQIGHNPSFISVRLNLGNSGKRFRVTNLISSTPIEMALTELFAPASAAAGGDFDRLMVPFLCVSSDMNAREPVVMRNGDLCEAVRSSMSIPLVFKPMKVDSMLLYDGGIYDNFPWRPLDVGFRPDLIVGSICTAGNTPPGEDINILDQAFMLAMHDTDYDLPKGRSVTVRRAVDVNMLDFDS
;
A
#
# COMPACT_ATOMS: atom_id res chain seq x y z
N TYR A 1 -30.95 4.13 15.14
CA TYR A 1 -29.87 4.47 14.17
C TYR A 1 -30.26 5.79 13.53
N ARG A 2 -29.56 6.86 13.86
CA ARG A 2 -29.76 8.19 13.28
C ARG A 2 -28.83 8.27 12.08
N GLN A 3 -29.36 8.30 10.88
CA GLN A 3 -28.58 8.65 9.69
C GLN A 3 -28.03 10.07 9.88
N ILE A 4 -26.73 10.16 10.11
CA ILE A 4 -26.03 11.44 10.08
C ILE A 4 -25.72 11.69 8.61
N GLY A 5 -26.56 12.51 7.98
CA GLY A 5 -26.39 12.96 6.61
C GLY A 5 -25.29 14.01 6.51
N HIS A 6 -24.05 13.58 6.71
CA HIS A 6 -22.88 14.34 6.32
C HIS A 6 -22.02 13.39 5.50
N ASN A 7 -21.76 13.75 4.26
CA ASN A 7 -20.68 13.15 3.50
C ASN A 7 -19.43 13.20 4.38
N PRO A 8 -18.84 12.05 4.78
CA PRO A 8 -17.61 12.10 5.53
C PRO A 8 -16.57 12.76 4.62
N SER A 9 -16.11 13.95 4.99
CA SER A 9 -14.92 14.47 4.35
C SER A 9 -13.78 13.58 4.81
N PHE A 10 -13.27 12.75 3.92
CA PHE A 10 -12.16 11.84 4.18
C PHE A 10 -10.85 12.58 4.46
N ILE A 11 -10.82 13.88 4.24
CA ILE A 11 -9.64 14.72 4.43
C ILE A 11 -9.92 15.72 5.55
N SER A 12 -9.31 15.52 6.72
CA SER A 12 -9.29 16.50 7.80
C SER A 12 -7.85 17.00 8.03
N VAL A 13 -7.58 18.22 7.62
CA VAL A 13 -6.32 18.90 7.94
C VAL A 13 -6.48 19.60 9.30
N ARG A 14 -5.85 19.09 10.35
CA ARG A 14 -5.77 19.78 11.63
C ARG A 14 -4.60 20.78 11.59
N LEU A 15 -4.92 22.05 11.47
CA LEU A 15 -3.98 23.14 11.66
C LEU A 15 -3.90 23.44 13.17
N ASN A 16 -2.83 23.07 13.81
CA ASN A 16 -2.60 23.44 15.22
C ASN A 16 -1.80 24.75 15.28
N LEU A 17 -2.52 25.86 15.41
CA LEU A 17 -1.96 27.19 15.57
C LEU A 17 -1.61 27.46 17.05
N GLY A 18 -0.69 26.67 17.59
CA GLY A 18 -0.18 26.87 18.95
C GLY A 18 0.71 28.12 19.03
N ASN A 19 0.57 28.85 20.12
CA ASN A 19 1.07 30.22 20.37
C ASN A 19 2.59 30.34 20.58
N SER A 20 3.41 29.43 20.08
CA SER A 20 4.87 29.50 20.15
C SER A 20 5.54 28.71 19.06
N GLY A 21 6.03 29.41 18.04
CA GLY A 21 6.91 28.88 17.01
C GLY A 21 6.19 28.01 15.98
N LYS A 22 5.89 28.58 14.86
CA LYS A 22 5.21 27.99 13.69
C LYS A 22 5.83 26.67 13.26
N ARG A 23 5.41 25.55 13.83
CA ARG A 23 5.66 24.22 13.27
C ARG A 23 4.37 23.75 12.62
N PHE A 24 4.32 23.84 11.31
CA PHE A 24 3.31 23.18 10.49
C PHE A 24 3.49 21.66 10.68
N ARG A 25 2.58 21.02 11.37
CA ARG A 25 2.53 19.57 11.46
C ARG A 25 1.33 19.13 10.61
N VAL A 26 1.60 18.70 9.40
CA VAL A 26 0.61 17.96 8.62
C VAL A 26 0.54 16.57 9.28
N THR A 27 -0.52 16.33 10.03
CA THR A 27 -0.85 14.98 10.49
C THR A 27 -1.77 14.37 9.43
N ASN A 28 -1.52 13.12 9.09
CA ASN A 28 -2.18 12.31 8.05
C ASN A 28 -3.61 12.72 7.72
N LEU A 29 -3.93 12.68 6.43
CA LEU A 29 -5.19 13.16 5.90
C LEU A 29 -6.38 12.26 6.27
N ILE A 30 -6.17 10.96 6.42
CA ILE A 30 -7.24 9.97 6.66
C ILE A 30 -6.97 9.21 7.97
N SER A 31 -8.02 8.98 8.76
CA SER A 31 -7.94 8.08 9.91
C SER A 31 -7.86 6.64 9.43
N SER A 32 -6.84 5.91 9.85
CA SER A 32 -6.67 4.50 9.51
C SER A 32 -7.57 3.55 10.29
N THR A 33 -8.17 4.00 11.40
CA THR A 33 -8.95 3.15 12.31
C THR A 33 -10.10 2.39 11.63
N PRO A 34 -10.96 3.01 10.79
CA PRO A 34 -12.04 2.26 10.13
C PRO A 34 -11.53 1.16 9.21
N ILE A 35 -10.44 1.42 8.49
CA ILE A 35 -9.80 0.43 7.60
C ILE A 35 -9.18 -0.69 8.43
N GLU A 36 -8.46 -0.37 9.50
CA GLU A 36 -7.85 -1.36 10.39
C GLU A 36 -8.90 -2.28 11.02
N MET A 37 -10.04 -1.72 11.45
CA MET A 37 -11.17 -2.52 11.97
C MET A 37 -11.73 -3.46 10.90
N ALA A 38 -11.98 -2.96 9.69
CA ALA A 38 -12.50 -3.76 8.59
C ALA A 38 -11.52 -4.87 8.17
N LEU A 39 -10.23 -4.57 8.07
CA LEU A 39 -9.20 -5.56 7.76
C LEU A 39 -9.07 -6.60 8.87
N THR A 40 -9.17 -6.20 10.13
CA THR A 40 -9.13 -7.13 11.27
C THR A 40 -10.34 -8.07 11.23
N GLU A 41 -11.55 -7.54 11.02
CA GLU A 41 -12.76 -8.37 10.90
C GLU A 41 -12.64 -9.38 9.74
N LEU A 42 -12.08 -8.95 8.61
CA LEU A 42 -11.92 -9.78 7.41
C LEU A 42 -10.84 -10.84 7.56
N PHE A 43 -9.67 -10.49 8.10
CA PHE A 43 -8.47 -11.32 8.04
C PHE A 43 -8.15 -12.07 9.34
N ALA A 44 -8.66 -11.65 10.50
CA ALA A 44 -8.32 -12.30 11.76
C ALA A 44 -8.64 -13.80 11.79
N PRO A 45 -9.77 -14.30 11.26
CA PRO A 45 -10.04 -15.74 11.23
C PRO A 45 -9.02 -16.52 10.39
N ALA A 46 -8.63 -15.98 9.23
CA ALA A 46 -7.65 -16.62 8.34
C ALA A 46 -6.24 -16.58 8.94
N SER A 47 -5.85 -15.44 9.52
CA SER A 47 -4.57 -15.27 10.21
C SER A 47 -4.43 -16.22 11.38
N ALA A 48 -5.48 -16.35 12.19
CA ALA A 48 -5.50 -17.29 13.32
C ALA A 48 -5.41 -18.75 12.86
N ALA A 49 -6.16 -19.13 11.82
CA ALA A 49 -6.12 -20.50 11.27
C ALA A 49 -4.75 -20.87 10.68
N ALA A 50 -4.07 -19.90 10.06
CA ALA A 50 -2.73 -20.06 9.50
C ALA A 50 -1.62 -20.02 10.57
N GLY A 51 -1.93 -19.56 11.79
CA GLY A 51 -0.95 -19.39 12.86
C GLY A 51 0.11 -18.34 12.56
N GLY A 52 -0.24 -17.33 11.78
CA GLY A 52 0.67 -16.26 11.39
C GLY A 52 1.66 -16.64 10.27
N ASP A 53 1.53 -17.81 9.66
CA ASP A 53 2.32 -18.25 8.51
C ASP A 53 1.47 -18.13 7.24
N PHE A 54 1.80 -17.16 6.37
CA PHE A 54 0.98 -16.88 5.18
C PHE A 54 1.07 -17.95 4.10
N ASP A 55 2.06 -18.84 4.17
CA ASP A 55 2.14 -20.02 3.30
C ASP A 55 1.07 -21.06 3.65
N ARG A 56 0.51 -21.01 4.86
CA ARG A 56 -0.55 -21.88 5.35
C ARG A 56 -1.95 -21.33 5.16
N LEU A 57 -2.09 -20.15 4.57
CA LEU A 57 -3.38 -19.66 4.13
C LEU A 57 -3.95 -20.57 3.03
N MET A 58 -5.26 -20.55 2.83
CA MET A 58 -5.94 -21.31 1.77
C MET A 58 -5.31 -21.09 0.39
N VAL A 59 -4.89 -19.86 0.13
CA VAL A 59 -4.01 -19.48 -0.99
C VAL A 59 -2.77 -18.85 -0.37
N PRO A 60 -1.56 -19.43 -0.57
CA PRO A 60 -0.33 -18.83 -0.06
C PRO A 60 -0.19 -17.38 -0.51
N PHE A 61 0.25 -16.52 0.40
CA PHE A 61 0.24 -15.09 0.21
C PHE A 61 1.56 -14.45 0.60
N LEU A 62 1.93 -13.40 -0.10
CA LEU A 62 2.92 -12.43 0.33
C LEU A 62 2.47 -11.03 -0.06
N CYS A 63 2.91 -10.04 0.68
CA CYS A 63 2.83 -8.64 0.26
C CYS A 63 4.16 -7.94 0.51
N VAL A 64 4.30 -6.75 -0.07
CA VAL A 64 5.50 -5.94 0.08
C VAL A 64 5.14 -4.63 0.74
N SER A 65 5.97 -4.20 1.67
CA SER A 65 5.96 -2.87 2.28
C SER A 65 7.31 -2.20 2.07
N SER A 66 7.40 -0.92 2.33
CA SER A 66 8.63 -0.14 2.21
C SER A 66 9.11 0.30 3.60
N ASP A 67 10.27 -0.16 4.04
CA ASP A 67 10.88 0.34 5.28
C ASP A 67 11.58 1.68 5.03
N MET A 68 11.06 2.73 5.64
CA MET A 68 11.60 4.08 5.49
C MET A 68 12.94 4.28 6.22
N ASN A 69 13.24 3.46 7.23
CA ASN A 69 14.51 3.54 7.95
C ASN A 69 15.63 2.88 7.14
N ALA A 70 15.41 1.66 6.66
CA ALA A 70 16.36 0.92 5.85
C ALA A 70 16.38 1.38 4.37
N ARG A 71 15.30 1.99 3.89
CA ARG A 71 15.10 2.41 2.49
C ARG A 71 15.12 1.23 1.52
N GLU A 72 14.42 0.18 1.87
CA GLU A 72 14.35 -1.04 1.08
C GLU A 72 12.94 -1.66 1.13
N PRO A 73 12.57 -2.50 0.15
CA PRO A 73 11.34 -3.25 0.20
C PRO A 73 11.42 -4.35 1.25
N VAL A 74 10.33 -4.57 1.98
CA VAL A 74 10.18 -5.64 2.96
C VAL A 74 9.12 -6.61 2.48
N VAL A 75 9.52 -7.85 2.24
CA VAL A 75 8.60 -8.94 1.86
C VAL A 75 8.02 -9.57 3.12
N MET A 76 6.71 -9.53 3.26
CA MET A 76 5.98 -10.05 4.40
C MET A 76 5.29 -11.37 4.02
N ARG A 77 5.66 -12.46 4.68
CA ARG A 77 5.09 -13.82 4.51
C ARG A 77 4.65 -14.45 5.82
N ASN A 78 4.83 -13.76 6.93
CA ASN A 78 4.45 -14.20 8.27
C ASN A 78 4.12 -12.99 9.15
N GLY A 79 3.56 -13.26 10.33
CA GLY A 79 3.14 -12.26 11.29
C GLY A 79 1.62 -12.06 11.31
N ASP A 80 1.19 -10.87 11.65
CA ASP A 80 -0.23 -10.51 11.58
C ASP A 80 -0.61 -10.11 10.15
N LEU A 81 -1.57 -10.83 9.56
CA LEU A 81 -1.99 -10.60 8.18
C LEU A 81 -2.64 -9.21 8.00
N CYS A 82 -3.36 -8.73 9.02
CA CYS A 82 -3.96 -7.41 8.99
C CYS A 82 -2.88 -6.31 8.97
N GLU A 83 -1.86 -6.43 9.83
CA GLU A 83 -0.73 -5.49 9.85
C GLU A 83 0.05 -5.52 8.52
N ALA A 84 0.29 -6.70 7.97
CA ALA A 84 1.00 -6.87 6.71
C ALA A 84 0.25 -6.18 5.55
N VAL A 85 -1.03 -6.47 5.38
CA VAL A 85 -1.86 -5.84 4.34
C VAL A 85 -2.00 -4.35 4.58
N ARG A 86 -2.22 -3.94 5.84
CA ARG A 86 -2.36 -2.53 6.20
C ARG A 86 -1.08 -1.73 5.94
N SER A 87 0.09 -2.30 6.20
CA SER A 87 1.36 -1.64 5.90
C SER A 87 1.59 -1.50 4.41
N SER A 88 1.29 -2.56 3.64
CA SER A 88 1.46 -2.60 2.18
C SER A 88 0.59 -1.58 1.43
N MET A 89 -0.48 -1.08 2.05
CA MET A 89 -1.35 -0.04 1.49
C MET A 89 -1.22 1.32 2.20
N SER A 90 -0.18 1.52 3.00
CA SER A 90 0.06 2.76 3.75
C SER A 90 0.67 3.85 2.88
N ILE A 91 -0.15 4.45 2.01
CA ILE A 91 0.27 5.53 1.12
C ILE A 91 0.78 6.72 1.96
N PRO A 92 2.02 7.18 1.76
CA PRO A 92 2.55 8.37 2.45
C PRO A 92 1.65 9.59 2.29
N LEU A 93 1.62 10.45 3.28
CA LEU A 93 0.75 11.65 3.38
C LEU A 93 -0.73 11.31 3.57
N VAL A 94 -1.25 10.23 3.00
CA VAL A 94 -2.64 9.78 3.17
C VAL A 94 -2.80 9.06 4.50
N PHE A 95 -2.00 8.03 4.72
CA PHE A 95 -2.04 7.21 5.94
C PHE A 95 -0.81 7.38 6.82
N LYS A 96 -0.97 7.03 8.09
CA LYS A 96 0.17 6.83 8.99
C LYS A 96 0.94 5.59 8.59
N PRO A 97 2.28 5.64 8.71
CA PRO A 97 3.07 4.42 8.59
C PRO A 97 2.67 3.41 9.66
N MET A 98 2.78 2.14 9.32
CA MET A 98 2.69 1.06 10.29
C MET A 98 4.05 0.88 10.96
N LYS A 99 4.02 0.72 12.29
CA LYS A 99 5.21 0.35 13.04
C LYS A 99 5.11 -1.13 13.37
N VAL A 100 5.91 -1.94 12.70
CA VAL A 100 6.01 -3.38 12.94
C VAL A 100 7.43 -3.65 13.45
N ASP A 101 7.53 -4.17 14.66
CA ASP A 101 8.79 -4.29 15.39
C ASP A 101 9.57 -2.96 15.45
N SER A 102 10.76 -2.91 14.84
CA SER A 102 11.60 -1.69 14.75
C SER A 102 11.46 -0.97 13.41
N MET A 103 10.70 -1.54 12.46
CA MET A 103 10.51 -1.00 11.12
C MET A 103 9.39 0.05 11.09
N LEU A 104 9.55 1.04 10.21
CA LEU A 104 8.53 2.04 9.91
C LEU A 104 8.08 1.84 8.46
N LEU A 105 6.95 1.12 8.31
CA LEU A 105 6.49 0.60 7.04
C LEU A 105 5.45 1.50 6.39
N TYR A 106 5.64 1.72 5.10
CA TYR A 106 4.73 2.37 4.17
C TYR A 106 4.38 1.44 3.01
N ASP A 107 3.58 1.95 2.08
CA ASP A 107 3.17 1.29 0.84
C ASP A 107 4.36 0.68 0.10
N GLY A 108 4.21 -0.59 -0.30
CA GLY A 108 5.26 -1.32 -1.01
C GLY A 108 5.60 -0.73 -2.37
N GLY A 109 4.65 -0.05 -2.99
CA GLY A 109 4.82 0.61 -4.28
C GLY A 109 5.90 1.68 -4.32
N ILE A 110 6.40 2.16 -3.16
CA ILE A 110 7.51 3.12 -3.12
C ILE A 110 8.80 2.48 -3.68
N TYR A 111 9.11 1.24 -3.29
CA TYR A 111 10.35 0.55 -3.68
C TYR A 111 10.11 -0.61 -4.66
N ASP A 112 8.94 -1.27 -4.62
CA ASP A 112 8.60 -2.37 -5.52
C ASP A 112 7.08 -2.44 -5.74
N ASN A 113 6.59 -1.77 -6.76
CA ASN A 113 5.18 -1.70 -7.10
C ASN A 113 4.66 -2.92 -7.88
N PHE A 114 5.55 -3.85 -8.25
CA PHE A 114 5.20 -5.08 -8.96
C PHE A 114 6.09 -6.24 -8.52
N PRO A 115 5.93 -6.75 -7.29
CA PRO A 115 6.87 -7.65 -6.62
C PRO A 115 6.83 -9.09 -7.14
N TRP A 116 7.03 -9.27 -8.44
CA TRP A 116 7.03 -10.59 -9.08
C TRP A 116 8.25 -11.43 -8.69
N ARG A 117 9.41 -10.80 -8.43
CA ARG A 117 10.62 -11.52 -8.04
C ARG A 117 10.50 -12.21 -6.68
N PRO A 118 10.04 -11.55 -5.61
CA PRO A 118 9.75 -12.22 -4.35
C PRO A 118 8.73 -13.35 -4.48
N LEU A 119 7.69 -13.16 -5.32
CA LEU A 119 6.69 -14.18 -5.59
C LEU A 119 7.32 -15.40 -6.28
N ASP A 120 8.12 -15.16 -7.31
CA ASP A 120 8.78 -16.22 -8.08
C ASP A 120 9.76 -17.04 -7.23
N VAL A 121 10.59 -16.37 -6.47
CA VAL A 121 11.54 -17.03 -5.55
C VAL A 121 10.82 -17.76 -4.42
N GLY A 122 9.77 -17.15 -3.88
CA GLY A 122 9.04 -17.65 -2.73
C GLY A 122 8.16 -18.87 -3.03
N PHE A 123 7.42 -18.85 -4.12
CA PHE A 123 6.43 -19.86 -4.45
C PHE A 123 6.82 -20.76 -5.62
N ARG A 124 7.78 -20.36 -6.45
CA ARG A 124 8.26 -21.10 -7.65
C ARG A 124 7.11 -21.57 -8.56
N PRO A 125 6.20 -20.68 -8.97
CA PRO A 125 5.05 -21.06 -9.76
C PRO A 125 5.46 -21.50 -11.19
N ASP A 126 4.68 -22.40 -11.77
CA ASP A 126 4.86 -22.81 -13.18
C ASP A 126 4.46 -21.67 -14.14
N LEU A 127 3.48 -20.86 -13.73
CA LEU A 127 2.99 -19.71 -14.50
C LEU A 127 2.77 -18.51 -13.58
N ILE A 128 3.27 -17.35 -14.02
CA ILE A 128 3.02 -16.06 -13.34
C ILE A 128 2.00 -15.27 -14.17
N VAL A 129 0.93 -14.84 -13.52
CA VAL A 129 -0.02 -13.90 -14.12
C VAL A 129 0.14 -12.55 -13.43
N GLY A 130 0.68 -11.57 -14.15
CA GLY A 130 0.87 -10.21 -13.67
C GLY A 130 -0.28 -9.30 -14.07
N SER A 131 -0.94 -8.65 -13.11
CA SER A 131 -1.95 -7.63 -13.36
C SER A 131 -1.39 -6.25 -13.06
N ILE A 132 -1.29 -5.39 -14.08
CA ILE A 132 -0.75 -4.04 -13.96
C ILE A 132 -1.86 -3.03 -14.17
N CYS A 133 -2.15 -2.27 -13.11
CA CYS A 133 -3.20 -1.25 -13.08
C CYS A 133 -2.64 0.18 -13.07
N THR A 134 -1.32 0.34 -13.23
CA THR A 134 -0.64 1.63 -13.22
C THR A 134 -0.11 1.99 -14.61
N ALA A 135 0.20 3.28 -14.80
CA ALA A 135 0.88 3.75 -16.01
C ALA A 135 2.34 3.22 -16.14
N GLY A 136 2.83 2.48 -15.16
CA GLY A 136 4.22 2.03 -15.08
C GLY A 136 5.16 3.17 -14.69
N ASN A 137 6.41 3.10 -15.18
CA ASN A 137 7.44 4.12 -14.91
C ASN A 137 7.31 5.36 -15.84
N THR A 138 6.14 5.56 -16.45
CA THR A 138 5.93 6.68 -17.36
C THR A 138 5.81 7.99 -16.57
N PRO A 139 6.59 9.03 -16.89
CA PRO A 139 6.43 10.33 -16.26
C PRO A 139 5.01 10.87 -16.46
N PRO A 140 4.40 11.54 -15.48
CA PRO A 140 3.12 12.17 -15.64
C PRO A 140 3.20 13.33 -16.63
N GLY A 141 2.04 13.71 -17.16
CA GLY A 141 1.90 14.93 -17.94
C GLY A 141 2.16 16.21 -17.12
N GLU A 142 2.09 17.37 -17.76
CA GLU A 142 2.39 18.67 -17.12
C GLU A 142 1.36 19.07 -16.05
N ASP A 143 0.13 18.55 -16.09
CA ASP A 143 -0.97 18.88 -15.17
C ASP A 143 -1.11 17.83 -14.05
N ILE A 144 -0.14 17.76 -13.15
CA ILE A 144 -0.22 16.89 -11.97
C ILE A 144 -0.31 17.68 -10.68
N ASN A 145 -1.09 17.18 -9.73
CA ASN A 145 -1.21 17.81 -8.41
C ASN A 145 0.07 17.60 -7.57
N ILE A 146 0.22 18.42 -6.53
CA ILE A 146 1.43 18.40 -5.66
C ILE A 146 1.61 17.03 -4.96
N LEU A 147 0.53 16.33 -4.64
CA LEU A 147 0.60 15.03 -3.99
C LEU A 147 1.15 13.98 -4.96
N ASP A 148 0.64 13.94 -6.19
CA ASP A 148 1.12 13.02 -7.22
C ASP A 148 2.60 13.28 -7.54
N GLN A 149 3.01 14.57 -7.61
CA GLN A 149 4.42 14.93 -7.75
C GLN A 149 5.27 14.39 -6.60
N ALA A 150 4.82 14.57 -5.35
CA ALA A 150 5.54 14.08 -4.18
C ALA A 150 5.66 12.54 -4.18
N PHE A 151 4.58 11.85 -4.60
CA PHE A 151 4.60 10.40 -4.76
C PHE A 151 5.60 9.95 -5.80
N MET A 152 5.59 10.56 -6.97
CA MET A 152 6.49 10.18 -8.05
C MET A 152 7.95 10.41 -7.70
N LEU A 153 8.24 11.47 -6.95
CA LEU A 153 9.61 11.72 -6.45
C LEU A 153 10.05 10.71 -5.38
N ALA A 154 9.10 10.08 -4.70
CA ALA A 154 9.39 9.07 -3.68
C ALA A 154 9.47 7.65 -4.24
N MET A 155 8.76 7.36 -5.33
CA MET A 155 8.72 6.03 -5.95
C MET A 155 9.99 5.71 -6.71
N HIS A 156 10.43 4.48 -6.59
CA HIS A 156 11.52 3.93 -7.40
C HIS A 156 10.99 3.29 -8.68
N ASP A 157 11.86 3.18 -9.69
CA ASP A 157 11.52 2.45 -10.90
C ASP A 157 11.24 0.99 -10.57
N THR A 158 10.09 0.51 -11.04
CA THR A 158 9.65 -0.87 -10.83
C THR A 158 9.99 -1.73 -12.03
N ASP A 159 10.47 -2.94 -11.78
CA ASP A 159 10.69 -3.95 -12.82
C ASP A 159 9.39 -4.66 -13.19
N TYR A 160 8.84 -4.33 -14.35
CA TYR A 160 7.62 -4.95 -14.89
C TYR A 160 7.91 -6.12 -15.85
N ASP A 161 9.19 -6.49 -16.05
CA ASP A 161 9.59 -7.51 -17.00
C ASP A 161 9.50 -8.92 -16.40
N LEU A 162 8.36 -9.56 -16.58
CA LEU A 162 8.12 -10.93 -16.16
C LEU A 162 8.97 -11.95 -16.94
N PRO A 163 9.30 -13.11 -16.35
CA PRO A 163 10.10 -14.14 -17.00
C PRO A 163 9.42 -14.69 -18.26
N LYS A 164 10.13 -14.65 -19.39
CA LYS A 164 9.61 -15.11 -20.69
C LYS A 164 9.29 -16.61 -20.69
N GLY A 165 8.20 -16.97 -21.35
CA GLY A 165 7.79 -18.37 -21.56
C GLY A 165 6.98 -18.98 -20.42
N ARG A 166 6.92 -18.34 -19.24
CA ARG A 166 6.11 -18.80 -18.10
C ARG A 166 5.37 -17.66 -17.41
N SER A 167 5.01 -16.64 -18.16
CA SER A 167 4.24 -15.52 -17.62
C SER A 167 3.27 -14.93 -18.63
N VAL A 168 2.21 -14.33 -18.10
CA VAL A 168 1.21 -13.55 -18.83
C VAL A 168 1.02 -12.22 -18.12
N THR A 169 1.07 -11.12 -18.86
CA THR A 169 0.80 -9.78 -18.32
C THR A 169 -0.56 -9.29 -18.80
N VAL A 170 -1.41 -8.92 -17.87
CA VAL A 170 -2.67 -8.23 -18.11
C VAL A 170 -2.47 -6.76 -17.75
N ARG A 171 -2.61 -5.88 -18.73
CA ARG A 171 -2.59 -4.44 -18.53
C ARG A 171 -4.01 -3.89 -18.67
N ARG A 172 -4.48 -3.18 -17.68
CA ARG A 172 -5.75 -2.48 -17.73
C ARG A 172 -5.46 -0.99 -17.67
N ALA A 173 -5.78 -0.27 -18.74
CA ALA A 173 -5.86 1.18 -18.69
C ALA A 173 -7.13 1.53 -17.90
N VAL A 174 -6.96 2.05 -16.71
CA VAL A 174 -8.05 2.56 -15.88
C VAL A 174 -7.90 4.07 -15.90
N ASP A 175 -8.95 4.75 -16.31
CA ASP A 175 -8.98 6.23 -16.35
C ASP A 175 -9.48 6.77 -14.99
N VAL A 176 -8.76 6.39 -13.94
CA VAL A 176 -9.01 6.85 -12.56
C VAL A 176 -7.69 7.18 -11.89
N ASN A 177 -7.68 8.27 -11.12
CA ASN A 177 -6.53 8.65 -10.33
C ASN A 177 -6.39 7.78 -9.07
N MET A 178 -5.15 7.66 -8.55
CA MET A 178 -4.83 6.84 -7.37
C MET A 178 -5.66 7.21 -6.13
N LEU A 179 -6.11 8.44 -6.01
CA LEU A 179 -6.89 8.95 -4.88
C LEU A 179 -8.38 9.16 -5.20
N ASP A 180 -8.86 8.62 -6.31
CA ASP A 180 -10.24 8.76 -6.77
C ASP A 180 -11.09 7.65 -6.14
N PHE A 181 -11.53 7.89 -4.90
CA PHE A 181 -12.32 6.93 -4.12
C PHE A 181 -13.84 7.05 -4.34
N ASP A 182 -14.29 8.02 -5.14
CA ASP A 182 -15.70 8.34 -5.36
C ASP A 182 -16.21 7.92 -6.76
N SER A 183 -15.43 7.17 -7.53
CA SER A 183 -15.79 6.72 -8.90
C SER A 183 -16.51 5.37 -8.94
#